data_4b80c7bdb158132eefec4112b7048a12
#
_entry.id   4b80c7bdb158132eefec4112b7048a12
#
_cell.length_a   1.000
_cell.length_b   1.000
_cell.length_c   1.000
_cell.angle_alpha   90.00
_cell.angle_beta   90.00
_cell.angle_gamma   90.00
#
_symmetry.space_group_name_H-M   'P 1'
#
loop_
_entity.id
_entity.type
_entity.pdbx_description
1 polymer ?
#
loop_
_entity_poly.entity_id
_entity_poly.type
_entity_poly.pdbx_seq_one_letter_code
_entity_poly.pdbx_strand_id
1 'polypeptide(L)'
;MHESLNEKTTIRNLVVKYPQTRPVLERLGIDYCCGGGHVLKEAAAEKGVALDTLFSALKDSLENSSDEPARDWSVATLTELADHIEERHHTFMREQLPRLQELMAKVFTAHRPRHGDMLSRLQDVYQSLRKEIEQHLMKEEQILFPGIRQIEAYAREGGEKPKLHCGSVQNPIRQMEREHDNAGAALVKMRELASNYALPEDACNTFAALYDGLKDLEDDLHEHIHLENNILFPGSIELESKSGIL
;
A
#
# COMPACT_ATOMS: atom_id res chain seq x y z
N MET A 1 -28.55 -5.98 8.06
CA MET A 1 -28.20 -4.91 9.02
C MET A 1 -26.68 -4.88 9.07
N HIS A 2 -26.05 -3.85 8.49
CA HIS A 2 -24.60 -3.69 8.62
C HIS A 2 -24.31 -3.50 10.11
N GLU A 3 -23.44 -4.35 10.67
CA GLU A 3 -22.87 -4.11 12.00
C GLU A 3 -22.40 -2.66 12.02
N SER A 4 -22.93 -1.87 12.96
CA SER A 4 -22.89 -0.41 12.89
C SER A 4 -21.48 0.12 12.80
N LEU A 5 -21.12 0.61 11.63
CA LEU A 5 -19.99 1.54 11.44
C LEU A 5 -20.14 2.62 12.51
N ASN A 6 -19.13 2.78 13.35
CA ASN A 6 -19.13 3.77 14.40
C ASN A 6 -17.76 4.44 14.53
N GLU A 7 -17.70 5.51 15.29
CA GLU A 7 -16.50 6.34 15.46
C GLU A 7 -15.27 5.59 16.02
N LYS A 8 -15.48 4.42 16.67
CA LYS A 8 -14.46 3.55 17.26
C LYS A 8 -14.00 2.44 16.31
N THR A 9 -14.64 2.31 15.14
CA THR A 9 -14.21 1.34 14.11
C THR A 9 -12.81 1.73 13.66
N THR A 10 -11.88 0.76 13.63
CA THR A 10 -10.54 0.99 13.08
C THR A 10 -10.59 1.05 11.56
N ILE A 11 -9.69 1.81 10.96
CA ILE A 11 -9.55 1.91 9.51
C ILE A 11 -9.32 0.51 8.92
N ARG A 12 -8.44 -0.31 9.52
CA ARG A 12 -8.21 -1.70 9.12
C ARG A 12 -9.49 -2.50 9.03
N ASN A 13 -10.29 -2.51 10.11
CA ASN A 13 -11.54 -3.27 10.14
C ASN A 13 -12.53 -2.81 9.08
N LEU A 14 -12.55 -1.49 8.79
CA LEU A 14 -13.39 -0.94 7.74
C LEU A 14 -12.96 -1.44 6.37
N VAL A 15 -11.68 -1.25 5.98
CA VAL A 15 -11.21 -1.49 4.62
C VAL A 15 -11.02 -2.97 4.28
N VAL A 16 -10.80 -3.81 5.30
CA VAL A 16 -10.77 -5.28 5.13
C VAL A 16 -12.19 -5.81 4.93
N LYS A 17 -13.16 -5.36 5.73
CA LYS A 17 -14.56 -5.81 5.63
C LYS A 17 -15.30 -5.17 4.45
N TYR A 18 -14.95 -3.96 4.07
CA TYR A 18 -15.61 -3.15 3.03
C TYR A 18 -14.60 -2.50 2.09
N PRO A 19 -13.93 -3.28 1.20
CA PRO A 19 -12.89 -2.78 0.31
C PRO A 19 -13.31 -1.57 -0.54
N GLN A 20 -14.60 -1.48 -0.92
CA GLN A 20 -15.17 -0.36 -1.67
C GLN A 20 -15.12 1.00 -0.95
N THR A 21 -14.76 1.01 0.33
CA THR A 21 -14.58 2.26 1.09
C THR A 21 -13.21 2.91 0.91
N ARG A 22 -12.24 2.18 0.36
CA ARG A 22 -10.87 2.69 0.12
C ARG A 22 -10.83 3.99 -0.70
N PRO A 23 -11.50 4.09 -1.87
CA PRO A 23 -11.51 5.32 -2.65
C PRO A 23 -12.12 6.54 -1.90
N VAL A 24 -13.01 6.29 -0.93
CA VAL A 24 -13.55 7.35 -0.08
C VAL A 24 -12.48 7.89 0.85
N LEU A 25 -11.71 7.00 1.49
CA LEU A 25 -10.63 7.38 2.41
C LEU A 25 -9.51 8.11 1.66
N GLU A 26 -9.12 7.64 0.48
CA GLU A 26 -8.15 8.30 -0.41
C GLU A 26 -8.58 9.73 -0.75
N ARG A 27 -9.82 9.91 -1.22
CA ARG A 27 -10.36 11.23 -1.57
C ARG A 27 -10.37 12.18 -0.38
N LEU A 28 -10.56 11.68 0.84
CA LEU A 28 -10.53 12.46 2.08
C LEU A 28 -9.12 12.61 2.66
N GLY A 29 -8.10 12.04 2.03
CA GLY A 29 -6.70 12.05 2.48
C GLY A 29 -6.45 11.23 3.74
N ILE A 30 -7.33 10.29 4.06
CA ILE A 30 -7.21 9.39 5.22
C ILE A 30 -6.38 8.17 4.80
N ASP A 31 -5.25 7.98 5.46
CA ASP A 31 -4.36 6.86 5.23
C ASP A 31 -4.97 5.56 5.74
N TYR A 32 -5.27 4.65 4.82
CA TYR A 32 -5.82 3.34 5.15
C TYR A 32 -4.78 2.20 5.07
N CYS A 33 -3.62 2.45 4.52
CA CYS A 33 -2.57 1.43 4.36
C CYS A 33 -1.62 1.36 5.56
N CYS A 34 -1.03 2.49 5.99
CA CYS A 34 -0.16 2.56 7.18
C CYS A 34 -0.95 2.92 8.44
N GLY A 35 -1.98 3.76 8.30
CA GLY A 35 -2.85 4.24 9.38
C GLY A 35 -3.92 3.26 9.86
N GLY A 36 -3.92 1.99 9.41
CA GLY A 36 -4.99 1.01 9.66
C GLY A 36 -5.35 0.76 11.13
N GLY A 37 -4.44 1.03 12.06
CA GLY A 37 -4.67 0.91 13.50
C GLY A 37 -5.49 2.04 14.12
N HIS A 38 -5.58 3.20 13.47
CA HIS A 38 -6.33 4.36 13.98
C HIS A 38 -7.85 4.13 13.88
N VAL A 39 -8.60 4.70 14.83
CA VAL A 39 -10.06 4.71 14.74
C VAL A 39 -10.53 5.85 13.83
N LEU A 40 -11.68 5.66 13.17
CA LEU A 40 -12.22 6.63 12.19
C LEU A 40 -12.34 8.05 12.75
N LYS A 41 -12.69 8.19 14.02
CA LYS A 41 -12.78 9.50 14.67
C LYS A 41 -11.45 10.26 14.72
N GLU A 42 -10.38 9.56 15.10
CA GLU A 42 -9.04 10.16 15.22
C GLU A 42 -8.49 10.50 13.84
N ALA A 43 -8.61 9.58 12.88
CA ALA A 43 -8.16 9.80 11.52
C ALA A 43 -8.90 10.96 10.82
N ALA A 44 -10.22 11.09 11.01
CA ALA A 44 -11.00 12.21 10.50
C ALA A 44 -10.55 13.53 11.11
N ALA A 45 -10.35 13.57 12.44
CA ALA A 45 -9.90 14.75 13.15
C ALA A 45 -8.51 15.22 12.69
N GLU A 46 -7.58 14.29 12.49
CA GLU A 46 -6.23 14.57 12.00
C GLU A 46 -6.23 15.23 10.62
N LYS A 47 -7.16 14.83 9.75
CA LYS A 47 -7.34 15.42 8.40
C LYS A 47 -8.31 16.60 8.35
N GLY A 48 -8.86 17.01 9.49
CA GLY A 48 -9.85 18.11 9.55
C GLY A 48 -11.18 17.78 8.86
N VAL A 49 -11.50 16.49 8.72
CA VAL A 49 -12.74 16.00 8.11
C VAL A 49 -13.82 15.87 9.18
N ALA A 50 -15.00 16.46 8.96
CA ALA A 50 -16.13 16.27 9.86
C ALA A 50 -16.62 14.82 9.83
N LEU A 51 -16.90 14.24 11.00
CA LEU A 51 -17.34 12.82 11.09
C LEU A 51 -18.61 12.55 10.29
N ASP A 52 -19.56 13.47 10.29
CA ASP A 52 -20.79 13.33 9.51
C ASP A 52 -20.52 13.26 8.01
N THR A 53 -19.54 14.05 7.53
CA THR A 53 -19.09 14.00 6.13
C THR A 53 -18.46 12.66 5.80
N LEU A 54 -17.57 12.18 6.67
CA LEU A 54 -16.94 10.85 6.49
C LEU A 54 -17.99 9.74 6.47
N PHE A 55 -18.89 9.69 7.47
CA PHE A 55 -19.91 8.63 7.53
C PHE A 55 -20.91 8.69 6.38
N SER A 56 -21.30 9.88 5.93
CA SER A 56 -22.15 10.02 4.74
C SER A 56 -21.46 9.44 3.50
N ALA A 57 -20.22 9.81 3.25
CA ALA A 57 -19.46 9.33 2.09
C ALA A 57 -19.21 7.82 2.14
N LEU A 58 -18.93 7.26 3.33
CA LEU A 58 -18.79 5.81 3.52
C LEU A 58 -20.10 5.07 3.26
N LYS A 59 -21.22 5.61 3.76
CA LYS A 59 -22.54 5.02 3.53
C LYS A 59 -22.92 5.04 2.06
N ASP A 60 -22.71 6.14 1.36
CA ASP A 60 -22.96 6.26 -0.08
C ASP A 60 -22.14 5.23 -0.87
N SER A 61 -20.88 5.00 -0.49
CA SER A 61 -20.03 3.98 -1.11
C SER A 61 -20.55 2.55 -0.88
N LEU A 62 -21.06 2.27 0.33
CA LEU A 62 -21.61 0.96 0.66
C LEU A 62 -22.96 0.66 -0.04
N GLU A 63 -23.76 1.70 -0.29
CA GLU A 63 -25.08 1.56 -0.94
C GLU A 63 -24.98 1.51 -2.46
N ASN A 64 -23.96 2.16 -3.06
CA ASN A 64 -23.82 2.31 -4.52
C ASN A 64 -22.76 1.39 -5.14
N SER A 65 -22.16 0.48 -4.38
CA SER A 65 -21.19 -0.47 -4.94
C SER A 65 -21.91 -1.47 -5.85
N SER A 66 -21.75 -1.28 -7.17
CA SER A 66 -22.28 -2.15 -8.23
C SER A 66 -21.23 -3.14 -8.75
N ASP A 67 -20.02 -3.10 -8.24
CA ASP A 67 -18.91 -3.90 -8.73
C ASP A 67 -18.96 -5.33 -8.17
N GLU A 68 -18.48 -6.28 -8.94
CA GLU A 68 -18.22 -7.64 -8.46
C GLU A 68 -17.44 -7.56 -7.14
N PRO A 69 -17.82 -8.36 -6.13
CA PRO A 69 -17.14 -8.31 -4.86
C PRO A 69 -15.65 -8.60 -5.07
N ALA A 70 -14.81 -7.62 -4.76
CA ALA A 70 -13.37 -7.84 -4.73
C ALA A 70 -13.08 -9.08 -3.88
N ARG A 71 -12.09 -9.88 -4.27
CA ARG A 71 -11.72 -11.09 -3.51
C ARG A 71 -11.52 -10.73 -2.04
N ASP A 72 -12.26 -11.42 -1.18
CA ASP A 72 -12.09 -11.28 0.27
C ASP A 72 -10.82 -12.00 0.71
N TRP A 73 -9.75 -11.25 0.87
CA TRP A 73 -8.46 -11.77 1.30
C TRP A 73 -8.42 -12.15 2.78
N SER A 74 -9.41 -11.76 3.58
CA SER A 74 -9.47 -12.13 5.00
C SER A 74 -9.78 -13.61 5.22
N VAL A 75 -10.29 -14.30 4.19
CA VAL A 75 -10.60 -15.74 4.22
C VAL A 75 -9.62 -16.60 3.42
N ALA A 76 -8.69 -15.97 2.72
CA ALA A 76 -7.63 -16.67 2.00
C ALA A 76 -6.55 -17.19 2.96
N THR A 77 -5.76 -18.16 2.52
CA THR A 77 -4.55 -18.55 3.23
C THR A 77 -3.49 -17.45 3.12
N LEU A 78 -2.55 -17.41 4.07
CA LEU A 78 -1.46 -16.44 4.04
C LEU A 78 -0.54 -16.67 2.82
N THR A 79 -0.37 -17.93 2.42
CA THR A 79 0.37 -18.31 1.22
C THR A 79 -0.31 -17.77 -0.04
N GLU A 80 -1.62 -17.96 -0.20
CA GLU A 80 -2.37 -17.41 -1.36
C GLU A 80 -2.30 -15.89 -1.44
N LEU A 81 -2.30 -15.22 -0.28
CA LEU A 81 -2.19 -13.77 -0.25
C LEU A 81 -0.76 -13.32 -0.61
N ALA A 82 0.28 -13.97 -0.07
CA ALA A 82 1.66 -13.69 -0.42
C ALA A 82 1.93 -13.93 -1.92
N ASP A 83 1.41 -15.03 -2.47
CA ASP A 83 1.53 -15.33 -3.91
C ASP A 83 0.85 -14.25 -4.76
N HIS A 84 -0.34 -13.80 -4.37
CA HIS A 84 -1.02 -12.70 -5.05
C HIS A 84 -0.22 -11.40 -5.03
N ILE A 85 0.38 -11.04 -3.88
CA ILE A 85 1.21 -9.86 -3.75
C ILE A 85 2.42 -9.94 -4.70
N GLU A 86 3.11 -11.07 -4.75
CA GLU A 86 4.23 -11.27 -5.67
C GLU A 86 3.79 -11.21 -7.14
N GLU A 87 2.73 -11.92 -7.51
CA GLU A 87 2.28 -12.03 -8.90
C GLU A 87 1.69 -10.71 -9.43
N ARG A 88 0.98 -9.97 -8.60
CA ARG A 88 0.26 -8.77 -9.02
C ARG A 88 1.08 -7.50 -8.79
N HIS A 89 1.46 -7.24 -7.54
CA HIS A 89 2.05 -5.97 -7.13
C HIS A 89 3.56 -5.91 -7.40
N HIS A 90 4.32 -6.97 -7.05
CA HIS A 90 5.75 -6.97 -7.31
C HIS A 90 6.06 -7.00 -8.81
N THR A 91 5.29 -7.76 -9.59
CA THR A 91 5.43 -7.78 -11.05
C THR A 91 5.14 -6.40 -11.65
N PHE A 92 4.04 -5.76 -11.24
CA PHE A 92 3.71 -4.40 -11.67
C PHE A 92 4.84 -3.40 -11.35
N MET A 93 5.35 -3.41 -10.12
CA MET A 93 6.43 -2.51 -9.71
C MET A 93 7.71 -2.74 -10.53
N ARG A 94 8.09 -3.99 -10.79
CA ARG A 94 9.27 -4.32 -11.62
C ARG A 94 9.16 -3.80 -13.05
N GLU A 95 7.97 -3.76 -13.60
CA GLU A 95 7.70 -3.21 -14.93
C GLU A 95 7.64 -1.68 -14.92
N GLN A 96 6.95 -1.10 -13.94
CA GLN A 96 6.69 0.34 -13.92
C GLN A 96 7.90 1.16 -13.47
N LEU A 97 8.67 0.70 -12.49
CA LEU A 97 9.78 1.47 -11.97
C LEU A 97 10.83 1.85 -13.05
N PRO A 98 11.34 0.94 -13.89
CA PRO A 98 12.25 1.33 -14.96
C PRO A 98 11.56 2.21 -16.04
N ARG A 99 10.30 1.92 -16.39
CA ARG A 99 9.52 2.71 -17.35
C ARG A 99 9.37 4.18 -16.90
N LEU A 100 9.01 4.40 -15.64
CA LEU A 100 8.86 5.74 -15.08
C LEU A 100 10.19 6.50 -15.03
N GLN A 101 11.28 5.81 -14.73
CA GLN A 101 12.62 6.39 -14.79
C GLN A 101 12.96 6.93 -16.20
N GLU A 102 12.61 6.17 -17.25
CA GLU A 102 12.83 6.60 -18.63
C GLU A 102 11.93 7.79 -19.02
N LEU A 103 10.64 7.74 -18.63
CA LEU A 103 9.72 8.84 -18.86
C LEU A 103 10.18 10.11 -18.17
N MET A 104 10.64 10.02 -16.95
CA MET A 104 11.16 11.15 -16.16
C MET A 104 12.38 11.79 -16.82
N ALA A 105 13.32 10.99 -17.32
CA ALA A 105 14.49 11.49 -18.06
C ALA A 105 14.08 12.22 -19.35
N LYS A 106 13.12 11.68 -20.10
CA LYS A 106 12.60 12.30 -21.33
C LYS A 106 11.89 13.63 -21.03
N VAL A 107 11.02 13.64 -20.01
CA VAL A 107 10.28 14.84 -19.58
C VAL A 107 11.27 15.90 -19.07
N PHE A 108 12.24 15.53 -18.24
CA PHE A 108 13.26 16.45 -17.76
C PHE A 108 14.02 17.11 -18.92
N THR A 109 14.45 16.33 -19.91
CA THR A 109 15.18 16.86 -21.07
C THR A 109 14.35 17.86 -21.87
N ALA A 110 13.06 17.55 -22.11
CA ALA A 110 12.18 18.38 -22.92
C ALA A 110 11.69 19.65 -22.20
N HIS A 111 11.44 19.56 -20.89
CA HIS A 111 10.78 20.62 -20.12
C HIS A 111 11.69 21.33 -19.11
N ARG A 112 13.00 20.99 -19.06
CA ARG A 112 13.97 21.62 -18.17
C ARG A 112 13.95 23.16 -18.15
N PRO A 113 13.79 23.87 -19.29
CA PRO A 113 13.83 25.33 -19.26
C PRO A 113 12.74 25.99 -18.41
N ARG A 114 11.59 25.34 -18.25
CA ARG A 114 10.43 25.86 -17.49
C ARG A 114 10.17 25.14 -16.17
N HIS A 115 10.46 23.84 -16.13
CA HIS A 115 10.11 22.97 -15.00
C HIS A 115 11.32 22.26 -14.37
N GLY A 116 12.56 22.66 -14.75
CA GLY A 116 13.78 21.96 -14.37
C GLY A 116 13.97 21.76 -12.87
N ASP A 117 13.72 22.77 -12.06
CA ASP A 117 13.89 22.68 -10.61
C ASP A 117 12.91 21.70 -9.97
N MET A 118 11.63 21.77 -10.37
CA MET A 118 10.60 20.84 -9.88
C MET A 118 10.91 19.43 -10.33
N LEU A 119 11.18 19.21 -11.62
CA LEU A 119 11.45 17.89 -12.19
C LEU A 119 12.72 17.26 -11.60
N SER A 120 13.77 18.04 -11.31
CA SER A 120 14.98 17.54 -10.64
C SER A 120 14.65 17.02 -9.25
N ARG A 121 13.91 17.79 -8.46
CA ARG A 121 13.51 17.38 -7.10
C ARG A 121 12.58 16.16 -7.12
N LEU A 122 11.64 16.11 -8.08
CA LEU A 122 10.77 14.96 -8.27
C LEU A 122 11.58 13.71 -8.62
N GLN A 123 12.57 13.85 -9.50
CA GLN A 123 13.48 12.76 -9.88
C GLN A 123 14.29 12.24 -8.69
N ASP A 124 14.82 13.13 -7.85
CA ASP A 124 15.60 12.73 -6.67
C ASP A 124 14.75 11.91 -5.69
N VAL A 125 13.53 12.37 -5.39
CA VAL A 125 12.59 11.63 -4.51
C VAL A 125 12.23 10.29 -5.12
N TYR A 126 11.91 10.28 -6.42
CA TYR A 126 11.55 9.04 -7.12
C TYR A 126 12.69 8.01 -7.14
N GLN A 127 13.94 8.45 -7.38
CA GLN A 127 15.09 7.53 -7.39
C GLN A 127 15.37 6.91 -6.02
N SER A 128 15.18 7.69 -4.94
CA SER A 128 15.29 7.16 -3.58
C SER A 128 14.20 6.11 -3.33
N LEU A 129 12.93 6.46 -3.60
CA LEU A 129 11.79 5.55 -3.45
C LEU A 129 11.97 4.27 -4.26
N ARG A 130 12.35 4.38 -5.53
CA ARG A 130 12.61 3.23 -6.40
C ARG A 130 13.63 2.27 -5.78
N LYS A 131 14.77 2.79 -5.32
CA LYS A 131 15.81 1.96 -4.70
C LYS A 131 15.31 1.27 -3.43
N GLU A 132 14.54 1.97 -2.62
CA GLU A 132 13.95 1.43 -1.40
C GLU A 132 12.96 0.32 -1.71
N ILE A 133 12.04 0.52 -2.69
CA ILE A 133 11.10 -0.51 -3.15
C ILE A 133 11.84 -1.75 -3.67
N GLU A 134 12.83 -1.59 -4.58
CA GLU A 134 13.57 -2.73 -5.14
C GLU A 134 14.24 -3.58 -4.04
N GLN A 135 14.76 -2.96 -2.98
CA GLN A 135 15.35 -3.67 -1.83
C GLN A 135 14.30 -4.30 -0.92
N HIS A 136 13.15 -3.64 -0.77
CA HIS A 136 12.02 -4.08 0.02
C HIS A 136 11.44 -5.38 -0.56
N LEU A 137 11.04 -5.39 -1.83
CA LEU A 137 10.51 -6.56 -2.52
C LEU A 137 11.46 -7.77 -2.41
N MET A 138 12.78 -7.54 -2.55
CA MET A 138 13.77 -8.61 -2.43
C MET A 138 13.78 -9.24 -1.02
N LYS A 139 13.64 -8.43 0.04
CA LYS A 139 13.58 -8.94 1.42
C LYS A 139 12.32 -9.75 1.69
N GLU A 140 11.19 -9.34 1.15
CA GLU A 140 9.94 -10.07 1.26
C GLU A 140 10.01 -11.43 0.58
N GLU A 141 10.41 -11.46 -0.67
CA GLU A 141 10.49 -12.68 -1.47
C GLU A 141 11.55 -13.67 -0.98
N GLN A 142 12.67 -13.18 -0.43
CA GLN A 142 13.76 -14.06 0.00
C GLN A 142 13.72 -14.43 1.48
N ILE A 143 13.03 -13.64 2.32
CA ILE A 143 13.07 -13.83 3.77
C ILE A 143 11.67 -13.96 4.36
N LEU A 144 10.81 -12.93 4.19
CA LEU A 144 9.55 -12.85 4.92
C LEU A 144 8.52 -13.85 4.40
N PHE A 145 8.21 -13.82 3.10
CA PHE A 145 7.19 -14.69 2.52
C PHE A 145 7.56 -16.19 2.61
N PRO A 146 8.81 -16.61 2.37
CA PRO A 146 9.21 -17.98 2.67
C PRO A 146 9.02 -18.38 4.13
N GLY A 147 9.27 -17.47 5.07
CA GLY A 147 9.02 -17.70 6.50
C GLY A 147 7.54 -17.88 6.81
N ILE A 148 6.67 -17.04 6.24
CA ILE A 148 5.21 -17.13 6.38
C ILE A 148 4.69 -18.47 5.84
N ARG A 149 5.12 -18.87 4.64
CA ARG A 149 4.75 -20.17 4.04
C ARG A 149 5.17 -21.35 4.90
N GLN A 150 6.36 -21.32 5.52
CA GLN A 150 6.82 -22.36 6.43
C GLN A 150 5.98 -22.45 7.71
N ILE A 151 5.60 -21.31 8.30
CA ILE A 151 4.72 -21.25 9.47
C ILE A 151 3.36 -21.85 9.13
N GLU A 152 2.77 -21.45 8.00
CA GLU A 152 1.46 -21.93 7.58
C GLU A 152 1.45 -23.43 7.28
N ALA A 153 2.47 -23.91 6.57
CA ALA A 153 2.63 -25.34 6.33
C ALA A 153 2.74 -26.15 7.64
N TYR A 154 3.56 -25.67 8.59
CA TYR A 154 3.68 -26.29 9.90
C TYR A 154 2.37 -26.29 10.70
N ALA A 155 1.67 -25.17 10.70
CA ALA A 155 0.36 -25.06 11.40
C ALA A 155 -0.69 -26.01 10.83
N ARG A 156 -0.66 -26.27 9.50
CA ARG A 156 -1.62 -27.13 8.82
C ARG A 156 -1.26 -28.62 8.90
N GLU A 157 0.01 -28.94 8.76
CA GLU A 157 0.48 -30.34 8.54
C GLU A 157 1.22 -30.91 9.76
N GLY A 158 1.66 -30.05 10.68
CA GLY A 158 2.56 -30.45 11.76
C GLY A 158 3.96 -30.74 11.25
N GLY A 159 4.70 -31.54 11.97
CA GLY A 159 6.03 -31.97 11.58
C GLY A 159 7.16 -31.28 12.34
N GLU A 160 8.30 -31.04 11.69
CA GLU A 160 9.44 -30.34 12.32
C GLU A 160 9.14 -28.85 12.40
N LYS A 161 9.33 -28.27 13.61
CA LYS A 161 9.14 -26.86 13.87
C LYS A 161 10.06 -26.02 12.96
N PRO A 162 9.53 -25.03 12.22
CA PRO A 162 10.34 -24.23 11.32
C PRO A 162 11.39 -23.41 12.08
N LYS A 163 12.61 -23.40 11.55
CA LYS A 163 13.71 -22.59 12.07
C LYS A 163 13.80 -21.32 11.23
N LEU A 164 13.10 -20.27 11.65
CA LEU A 164 13.14 -18.99 10.97
C LEU A 164 14.52 -18.34 11.18
N HIS A 165 15.18 -17.96 10.10
CA HIS A 165 16.50 -17.30 10.15
C HIS A 165 16.47 -15.99 10.96
N CYS A 166 15.33 -15.31 10.93
CA CYS A 166 15.08 -14.07 11.69
C CYS A 166 14.58 -14.30 13.14
N GLY A 167 14.45 -15.55 13.59
CA GLY A 167 13.92 -15.94 14.90
C GLY A 167 12.39 -15.88 15.00
N SER A 168 11.76 -14.80 14.54
CA SER A 168 10.31 -14.61 14.48
C SER A 168 9.98 -13.73 13.28
N VAL A 169 8.82 -13.96 12.63
CA VAL A 169 8.33 -13.10 11.53
C VAL A 169 8.08 -11.65 11.97
N GLN A 170 7.85 -11.40 13.26
CA GLN A 170 7.71 -10.05 13.80
C GLN A 170 8.93 -9.16 13.55
N ASN A 171 10.14 -9.76 13.48
CA ASN A 171 11.36 -8.98 13.28
C ASN A 171 11.43 -8.36 11.87
N PRO A 172 11.32 -9.12 10.77
CA PRO A 172 11.24 -8.55 9.44
C PRO A 172 9.97 -7.70 9.25
N ILE A 173 8.79 -8.09 9.77
CA ILE A 173 7.56 -7.31 9.67
C ILE A 173 7.75 -5.88 10.19
N ARG A 174 8.31 -5.70 11.39
CA ARG A 174 8.59 -4.34 11.91
C ARG A 174 9.52 -3.51 11.03
N GLN A 175 10.38 -4.16 10.25
CA GLN A 175 11.21 -3.47 9.27
C GLN A 175 10.40 -3.08 8.05
N MET A 176 9.55 -3.98 7.54
CA MET A 176 8.66 -3.70 6.41
C MET A 176 7.71 -2.53 6.72
N GLU A 177 7.04 -2.55 7.87
CA GLU A 177 6.16 -1.46 8.31
C GLU A 177 6.86 -0.09 8.29
N ARG A 178 8.11 0.01 8.80
CA ARG A 178 8.89 1.27 8.72
C ARG A 178 9.23 1.68 7.29
N GLU A 179 9.50 0.73 6.42
CA GLU A 179 9.78 1.00 5.01
C GLU A 179 8.50 1.46 4.29
N HIS A 180 7.34 0.93 4.66
CA HIS A 180 6.03 1.40 4.20
C HIS A 180 5.76 2.86 4.60
N ASP A 181 6.04 3.23 5.84
CA ASP A 181 5.92 4.62 6.32
C ASP A 181 6.80 5.57 5.50
N ASN A 182 8.06 5.16 5.21
CA ASN A 182 8.97 5.95 4.38
C ASN A 182 8.46 6.07 2.93
N ALA A 183 7.96 4.98 2.35
CA ALA A 183 7.38 4.99 1.02
C ALA A 183 6.15 5.91 0.94
N GLY A 184 5.24 5.84 1.92
CA GLY A 184 4.11 6.75 2.03
C GLY A 184 4.53 8.22 2.09
N ALA A 185 5.55 8.55 2.90
CA ALA A 185 6.09 9.91 2.97
C ALA A 185 6.70 10.37 1.64
N ALA A 186 7.37 9.48 0.90
CA ALA A 186 7.92 9.78 -0.42
C ALA A 186 6.81 10.04 -1.45
N LEU A 187 5.73 9.24 -1.46
CA LEU A 187 4.58 9.44 -2.32
C LEU A 187 3.90 10.79 -2.07
N VAL A 188 3.66 11.15 -0.80
CA VAL A 188 3.13 12.48 -0.43
C VAL A 188 4.03 13.59 -0.97
N LYS A 189 5.36 13.43 -0.84
CA LYS A 189 6.33 14.41 -1.33
C LYS A 189 6.32 14.54 -2.85
N MET A 190 6.21 13.43 -3.57
CA MET A 190 6.09 13.43 -5.03
C MET A 190 4.80 14.13 -5.48
N ARG A 191 3.68 13.87 -4.82
CA ARG A 191 2.39 14.50 -5.07
C ARG A 191 2.44 16.01 -4.86
N GLU A 192 3.07 16.49 -3.78
CA GLU A 192 3.28 17.91 -3.52
C GLU A 192 4.12 18.58 -4.63
N LEU A 193 5.25 17.97 -5.01
CA LEU A 193 6.13 18.48 -6.05
C LEU A 193 5.44 18.55 -7.42
N ALA A 194 4.61 17.56 -7.71
CA ALA A 194 3.85 17.45 -8.96
C ALA A 194 2.50 18.19 -8.93
N SER A 195 2.21 19.00 -7.91
CA SER A 195 0.92 19.72 -7.76
C SER A 195 -0.29 18.79 -7.88
N ASN A 196 -0.28 17.67 -7.15
CA ASN A 196 -1.26 16.58 -7.24
C ASN A 196 -1.38 16.01 -8.66
N TYR A 197 -0.27 15.91 -9.38
CA TYR A 197 -0.19 15.45 -10.77
C TYR A 197 -1.05 16.27 -11.75
N ALA A 198 -1.29 17.55 -11.43
CA ALA A 198 -1.94 18.48 -12.35
C ALA A 198 -1.00 18.81 -13.51
N LEU A 199 -1.45 18.56 -14.73
CA LEU A 199 -0.63 18.80 -15.93
C LEU A 199 -0.41 20.30 -16.15
N PRO A 200 0.84 20.76 -16.37
CA PRO A 200 1.11 22.11 -16.83
C PRO A 200 0.49 22.39 -18.21
N GLU A 201 0.17 23.65 -18.51
CA GLU A 201 -0.41 24.03 -19.80
C GLU A 201 0.46 23.65 -21.01
N ASP A 202 1.78 23.58 -20.84
CA ASP A 202 2.75 23.20 -21.86
C ASP A 202 3.18 21.73 -21.81
N ALA A 203 2.42 20.88 -21.07
CA ALA A 203 2.70 19.46 -20.97
C ALA A 203 2.55 18.76 -22.32
N CYS A 204 3.54 17.94 -22.68
CA CYS A 204 3.44 17.03 -23.81
C CYS A 204 2.84 15.68 -23.39
N ASN A 205 2.50 14.82 -24.37
CA ASN A 205 1.96 13.48 -24.09
C ASN A 205 2.88 12.63 -23.21
N THR A 206 4.20 12.80 -23.31
CA THR A 206 5.16 12.09 -22.44
C THR A 206 5.08 12.59 -21.01
N PHE A 207 4.81 13.88 -20.80
CA PHE A 207 4.60 14.44 -19.47
C PHE A 207 3.31 13.89 -18.85
N ALA A 208 2.22 13.84 -19.63
CA ALA A 208 0.96 13.23 -19.21
C ALA A 208 1.17 11.75 -18.82
N ALA A 209 1.83 10.96 -19.68
CA ALA A 209 2.13 9.56 -19.42
C ALA A 209 3.02 9.34 -18.16
N LEU A 210 3.90 10.29 -17.84
CA LEU A 210 4.66 10.26 -16.58
C LEU A 210 3.75 10.44 -15.38
N TYR A 211 2.91 11.47 -15.40
CA TYR A 211 2.03 11.75 -14.26
C TYR A 211 0.97 10.68 -14.05
N ASP A 212 0.39 10.15 -15.12
CA ASP A 212 -0.53 9.00 -15.05
C ASP A 212 0.17 7.79 -14.43
N GLY A 213 1.37 7.46 -14.91
CA GLY A 213 2.11 6.32 -14.37
C GLY A 213 2.61 6.50 -12.93
N LEU A 214 2.87 7.74 -12.48
CA LEU A 214 3.18 8.01 -11.06
C LEU A 214 1.94 7.84 -10.17
N LYS A 215 0.75 8.20 -10.67
CA LYS A 215 -0.52 7.90 -9.99
C LYS A 215 -0.78 6.41 -9.90
N ASP A 216 -0.64 5.69 -11.02
CA ASP A 216 -0.82 4.23 -11.04
C ASP A 216 0.13 3.53 -10.05
N LEU A 217 1.39 4.01 -9.95
CA LEU A 217 2.37 3.49 -8.98
C LEU A 217 1.92 3.77 -7.54
N GLU A 218 1.41 4.96 -7.25
CA GLU A 218 0.92 5.34 -5.93
C GLU A 218 -0.28 4.50 -5.53
N ASP A 219 -1.26 4.31 -6.43
CA ASP A 219 -2.47 3.55 -6.19
C ASP A 219 -2.15 2.06 -5.95
N ASP A 220 -1.27 1.47 -6.77
CA ASP A 220 -0.82 0.08 -6.60
C ASP A 220 -0.04 -0.14 -5.29
N LEU A 221 0.84 0.81 -4.95
CA LEU A 221 1.64 0.73 -3.72
C LEU A 221 0.77 0.86 -2.47
N HIS A 222 -0.27 1.69 -2.49
CA HIS A 222 -1.24 1.77 -1.40
C HIS A 222 -2.01 0.45 -1.22
N GLU A 223 -2.42 -0.21 -2.32
CA GLU A 223 -3.10 -1.51 -2.23
C GLU A 223 -2.15 -2.59 -1.73
N HIS A 224 -0.92 -2.66 -2.25
CA HIS A 224 0.13 -3.56 -1.79
C HIS A 224 0.34 -3.44 -0.27
N ILE A 225 0.67 -2.24 0.21
CA ILE A 225 0.89 -1.96 1.64
C ILE A 225 -0.36 -2.30 2.47
N HIS A 226 -1.56 -2.02 1.95
CA HIS A 226 -2.80 -2.37 2.64
C HIS A 226 -2.94 -3.88 2.85
N LEU A 227 -2.69 -4.69 1.82
CA LEU A 227 -2.79 -6.15 1.91
C LEU A 227 -1.81 -6.71 2.95
N GLU A 228 -0.64 -6.15 3.03
CA GLU A 228 0.39 -6.56 3.98
C GLU A 228 0.11 -6.08 5.40
N ASN A 229 0.03 -4.79 5.62
CA ASN A 229 -0.12 -4.21 6.95
C ASN A 229 -1.45 -4.58 7.62
N ASN A 230 -2.51 -4.78 6.83
CA ASN A 230 -3.84 -4.98 7.40
C ASN A 230 -4.31 -6.45 7.39
N ILE A 231 -3.69 -7.32 6.58
CA ILE A 231 -4.11 -8.72 6.46
C ILE A 231 -2.93 -9.68 6.66
N LEU A 232 -1.90 -9.63 5.79
CA LEU A 232 -0.83 -10.63 5.78
C LEU A 232 0.00 -10.61 7.07
N PHE A 233 0.48 -9.43 7.48
CA PHE A 233 1.35 -9.31 8.65
C PHE A 233 0.65 -9.65 9.95
N PRO A 234 -0.57 -9.12 10.26
CA PRO A 234 -1.31 -9.51 11.45
C PRO A 234 -1.64 -10.99 11.48
N GLY A 235 -2.08 -11.56 10.35
CA GLY A 235 -2.37 -12.98 10.22
C GLY A 235 -1.14 -13.86 10.47
N SER A 236 0.01 -13.46 9.96
CA SER A 236 1.29 -14.17 10.13
C SER A 236 1.76 -14.19 11.59
N ILE A 237 1.66 -13.06 12.29
CA ILE A 237 2.00 -12.94 13.71
C ILE A 237 1.06 -13.79 14.57
N GLU A 238 -0.23 -13.73 14.27
CA GLU A 238 -1.25 -14.52 14.99
C GLU A 238 -1.02 -16.02 14.81
N LEU A 239 -0.74 -16.45 13.55
CA LEU A 239 -0.49 -17.86 13.24
C LEU A 239 0.80 -18.37 13.89
N GLU A 240 1.89 -17.60 13.85
CA GLU A 240 3.15 -17.94 14.54
C GLU A 240 2.93 -18.13 16.05
N SER A 241 2.19 -17.22 16.69
CA SER A 241 1.87 -17.30 18.12
C SER A 241 1.03 -18.54 18.46
N LYS A 242 -0.02 -18.82 17.68
CA LYS A 242 -0.90 -19.99 17.91
C LYS A 242 -0.21 -21.32 17.66
N SER A 243 0.77 -21.35 16.78
CA SER A 243 1.51 -22.58 16.42
C SER A 243 2.60 -22.94 17.43
N GLY A 244 2.80 -22.13 18.46
CA GLY A 244 3.84 -22.40 19.47
C GLY A 244 5.27 -22.40 18.90
N ILE A 245 5.51 -21.62 17.83
CA ILE A 245 6.82 -21.51 17.17
C ILE A 245 7.76 -20.60 17.98
N LEU A 246 7.23 -19.73 18.78
CA LEU A 246 7.96 -18.88 19.72
C LEU A 246 8.27 -19.59 21.03
#